data_8fcfd462afe192b4f6efaeb1facdf166
#
_entry.id   8fcfd462afe192b4f6efaeb1facdf166
#
_cell.length_a   1.000
_cell.length_b   1.000
_cell.length_c   1.000
_cell.angle_alpha   90.00
_cell.angle_beta   90.00
_cell.angle_gamma   90.00
#
_symmetry.space_group_name_H-M   'P 1'
#
loop_
_entity.id
_entity.type
_entity.pdbx_description
1 polymer ?
#
loop_
_entity_poly.entity_id
_entity_poly.type
_entity_poly.pdbx_seq_one_letter_code
_entity_poly.pdbx_strand_id
1 'polypeptide(L)'
;MTTVPIEELGQYIDKPTDPSDWVLIDQDRINRFADATLDHQFIHIDEEKAAQTPFGATIAHGYLSMSLISHFLSECSVVPDNAVMVLNYGSDKVRFLQPVLVNSEVRGRVTFKEVHEKAPGRLLAKNEIVVEIKGEEKPALVAEILSMFIVQ
;
A
#
# COMPACT_ATOMS: atom_id res chain seq x y z
N MET A 1 5.21 10.75 -7.08
CA MET A 1 3.93 11.46 -6.79
C MET A 1 3.73 12.55 -7.83
N THR A 2 2.53 12.66 -8.42
CA THR A 2 2.18 13.67 -9.40
C THR A 2 1.30 14.74 -8.74
N THR A 3 1.72 16.00 -8.78
CA THR A 3 0.97 17.11 -8.20
C THR A 3 0.30 17.89 -9.33
N VAL A 4 -1.01 18.14 -9.23
CA VAL A 4 -1.80 18.78 -10.29
C VAL A 4 -2.80 19.78 -9.70
N PRO A 5 -3.24 20.80 -10.49
CA PRO A 5 -4.35 21.65 -10.11
C PRO A 5 -5.59 20.83 -9.77
N ILE A 6 -6.34 21.27 -8.75
CA ILE A 6 -7.53 20.55 -8.26
C ILE A 6 -8.55 20.25 -9.37
N GLU A 7 -8.74 21.17 -10.29
CA GLU A 7 -9.64 21.07 -11.44
C GLU A 7 -9.20 20.02 -12.46
N GLU A 8 -7.93 19.60 -12.43
CA GLU A 8 -7.38 18.61 -13.35
C GLU A 8 -7.40 17.20 -12.80
N LEU A 9 -7.69 17.00 -11.49
CA LEU A 9 -7.74 15.66 -10.86
C LEU A 9 -8.61 14.67 -11.64
N GLY A 10 -9.74 15.13 -12.15
CA GLY A 10 -10.66 14.30 -12.94
C GLY A 10 -10.04 13.69 -14.21
N GLN A 11 -9.00 14.31 -14.76
CA GLN A 11 -8.30 13.82 -15.95
C GLN A 11 -7.43 12.58 -15.68
N TYR A 12 -7.15 12.30 -14.41
CA TYR A 12 -6.32 11.17 -13.97
C TYR A 12 -7.12 9.94 -13.56
N ILE A 13 -8.45 10.05 -13.54
CA ILE A 13 -9.32 8.92 -13.22
C ILE A 13 -9.10 7.78 -14.23
N ASP A 14 -8.98 6.55 -13.70
CA ASP A 14 -8.70 5.30 -14.43
C ASP A 14 -7.37 5.28 -15.20
N LYS A 15 -6.48 6.23 -14.95
CA LYS A 15 -5.14 6.21 -15.49
C LYS A 15 -4.17 5.62 -14.46
N PRO A 16 -3.50 4.50 -14.77
CA PRO A 16 -2.47 3.95 -13.89
C PRO A 16 -1.27 4.91 -13.86
N THR A 17 -0.70 5.06 -12.66
CA THR A 17 0.56 5.79 -12.47
C THR A 17 1.76 4.86 -12.75
N ASP A 18 2.95 5.44 -12.89
CA ASP A 18 4.17 4.66 -12.81
C ASP A 18 4.24 3.98 -11.43
N PRO A 19 4.75 2.73 -11.35
CA PRO A 19 4.85 2.03 -10.08
C PRO A 19 5.87 2.71 -9.15
N SER A 20 5.72 2.49 -7.85
CA SER A 20 6.71 2.90 -6.85
C SER A 20 8.04 2.15 -7.03
N ASP A 21 9.07 2.58 -6.31
CA ASP A 21 10.30 1.82 -6.16
C ASP A 21 10.05 0.49 -5.43
N TRP A 22 10.98 -0.47 -5.61
CA TRP A 22 10.94 -1.75 -4.92
C TRP A 22 11.39 -1.61 -3.47
N VAL A 23 10.62 -2.21 -2.56
CA VAL A 23 10.92 -2.26 -1.12
C VAL A 23 11.27 -3.69 -0.72
N LEU A 24 12.46 -3.89 -0.17
CA LEU A 24 12.88 -5.18 0.38
C LEU A 24 12.12 -5.48 1.68
N ILE A 25 11.60 -6.70 1.76
CA ILE A 25 10.92 -7.24 2.95
C ILE A 25 11.85 -8.25 3.61
N ASP A 26 12.85 -7.74 4.32
CA ASP A 26 13.78 -8.58 5.08
C ASP A 26 13.21 -8.98 6.46
N GLN A 27 13.90 -9.88 7.15
CA GLN A 27 13.48 -10.36 8.47
C GLN A 27 13.48 -9.25 9.53
N ASP A 28 14.39 -8.28 9.44
CA ASP A 28 14.44 -7.15 10.37
C ASP A 28 13.17 -6.28 10.26
N ARG A 29 12.72 -5.99 9.04
CA ARG A 29 11.46 -5.27 8.81
C ARG A 29 10.25 -6.02 9.36
N ILE A 30 10.20 -7.34 9.15
CA ILE A 30 9.12 -8.21 9.68
C ILE A 30 9.14 -8.18 11.21
N ASN A 31 10.30 -8.34 11.84
CA ASN A 31 10.45 -8.33 13.31
C ASN A 31 10.02 -6.97 13.90
N ARG A 32 10.44 -5.86 13.30
CA ARG A 32 10.01 -4.51 13.75
C ARG A 32 8.51 -4.31 13.64
N PHE A 33 7.88 -4.86 12.60
CA PHE A 33 6.43 -4.80 12.49
C PHE A 33 5.74 -5.66 13.55
N ALA A 34 6.25 -6.87 13.81
CA ALA A 34 5.77 -7.74 14.89
C ALA A 34 5.84 -7.03 16.26
N ASP A 35 6.95 -6.36 16.53
CA ASP A 35 7.14 -5.61 17.79
C ASP A 35 6.18 -4.41 17.88
N ALA A 36 6.01 -3.67 16.78
CA ALA A 36 5.13 -2.50 16.74
C ALA A 36 3.64 -2.84 16.89
N THR A 37 3.22 -4.02 16.44
CA THR A 37 1.82 -4.47 16.42
C THR A 37 1.51 -5.54 17.46
N LEU A 38 2.53 -6.07 18.14
CA LEU A 38 2.46 -7.18 19.09
C LEU A 38 1.98 -8.50 18.45
N ASP A 39 2.08 -8.63 17.14
CA ASP A 39 1.78 -9.86 16.41
C ASP A 39 3.06 -10.68 16.18
N HIS A 40 3.38 -11.53 17.17
CA HIS A 40 4.55 -12.40 17.19
C HIS A 40 4.21 -13.84 16.78
N GLN A 41 3.28 -14.04 15.86
CA GLN A 41 3.00 -15.37 15.34
C GLN A 41 4.25 -16.00 14.72
N PHE A 42 4.51 -17.27 15.02
CA PHE A 42 5.76 -17.96 14.66
C PHE A 42 6.07 -17.94 13.15
N ILE A 43 5.03 -17.92 12.30
CA ILE A 43 5.21 -17.86 10.83
C ILE A 43 5.91 -16.60 10.36
N HIS A 44 5.99 -15.57 11.20
CA HIS A 44 6.63 -14.29 10.88
C HIS A 44 8.04 -14.18 11.48
N ILE A 45 8.27 -14.74 12.70
CA ILE A 45 9.47 -14.43 13.48
C ILE A 45 10.35 -15.65 13.82
N ASP A 46 9.88 -16.88 13.59
CA ASP A 46 10.62 -18.11 13.92
C ASP A 46 10.99 -18.85 12.62
N GLU A 47 12.20 -18.59 12.16
CA GLU A 47 12.68 -19.13 10.87
C GLU A 47 12.71 -20.67 10.85
N GLU A 48 13.05 -21.33 11.99
CA GLU A 48 13.13 -22.77 12.07
C GLU A 48 11.74 -23.43 11.99
N LYS A 49 10.75 -22.87 12.72
CA LYS A 49 9.38 -23.37 12.65
C LYS A 49 8.71 -23.01 11.33
N ALA A 50 8.93 -21.81 10.80
CA ALA A 50 8.37 -21.38 9.54
C ALA A 50 8.88 -22.22 8.36
N ALA A 51 10.13 -22.66 8.38
CA ALA A 51 10.70 -23.55 7.37
C ALA A 51 9.98 -24.91 7.28
N GLN A 52 9.29 -25.34 8.33
CA GLN A 52 8.52 -26.58 8.38
C GLN A 52 7.08 -26.42 7.87
N THR A 53 6.66 -25.18 7.57
CA THR A 53 5.35 -24.89 7.00
C THR A 53 5.38 -25.05 5.45
N PRO A 54 4.21 -25.10 4.81
CA PRO A 54 4.15 -25.08 3.34
C PRO A 54 4.82 -23.87 2.68
N PHE A 55 5.09 -22.81 3.43
CA PHE A 55 5.80 -21.62 2.93
C PHE A 55 7.31 -21.83 2.80
N GLY A 56 7.90 -22.74 3.60
CA GLY A 56 9.34 -23.04 3.59
C GLY A 56 10.25 -21.95 4.17
N ALA A 57 9.69 -20.82 4.58
CA ALA A 57 10.39 -19.68 5.17
C ALA A 57 9.40 -18.82 5.96
N THR A 58 9.87 -17.79 6.67
CA THR A 58 9.02 -16.78 7.26
C THR A 58 8.33 -15.95 6.18
N ILE A 59 7.16 -15.43 6.51
CA ILE A 59 6.36 -14.57 5.65
C ILE A 59 6.09 -13.23 6.33
N ALA A 60 5.94 -12.17 5.55
CA ALA A 60 5.50 -10.88 6.05
C ALA A 60 4.06 -10.98 6.58
N HIS A 61 3.74 -10.21 7.61
CA HIS A 61 2.35 -9.97 7.99
C HIS A 61 1.60 -9.36 6.80
N GLY A 62 0.39 -9.82 6.55
CA GLY A 62 -0.46 -9.18 5.54
C GLY A 62 -0.65 -7.69 5.81
N TYR A 63 -0.79 -7.32 7.08
CA TYR A 63 -0.89 -5.92 7.51
C TYR A 63 0.41 -5.12 7.36
N LEU A 64 1.59 -5.74 7.35
CA LEU A 64 2.83 -5.06 6.96
C LEU A 64 2.75 -4.61 5.50
N SER A 65 2.38 -5.53 4.60
CA SER A 65 2.20 -5.22 3.17
C SER A 65 1.13 -4.16 2.95
N MET A 66 0.03 -4.20 3.71
CA MET A 66 -1.03 -3.18 3.67
C MET A 66 -0.53 -1.83 4.19
N SER A 67 0.26 -1.80 5.26
CA SER A 67 0.78 -0.56 5.84
C SER A 67 1.76 0.16 4.91
N LEU A 68 2.49 -0.58 4.06
CA LEU A 68 3.37 0.00 3.03
C LEU A 68 2.60 0.76 1.94
N ILE A 69 1.29 0.59 1.83
CA ILE A 69 0.47 1.33 0.87
C ILE A 69 0.60 2.85 1.08
N SER A 70 0.71 3.32 2.32
CA SER A 70 0.92 4.76 2.58
C SER A 70 2.23 5.28 1.99
N HIS A 71 3.29 4.47 2.04
CA HIS A 71 4.56 4.77 1.40
C HIS A 71 4.42 4.77 -0.13
N PHE A 72 3.80 3.75 -0.72
CA PHE A 72 3.59 3.67 -2.17
C PHE A 72 2.73 4.83 -2.69
N LEU A 73 1.69 5.22 -1.97
CA LEU A 73 0.89 6.39 -2.31
C LEU A 73 1.72 7.68 -2.29
N SER A 74 2.66 7.83 -1.34
CA SER A 74 3.53 8.99 -1.29
C SER A 74 4.50 9.09 -2.47
N GLU A 75 4.80 7.98 -3.14
CA GLU A 75 5.67 7.95 -4.31
C GLU A 75 4.93 8.12 -5.64
N CYS A 76 3.77 7.48 -5.79
CA CYS A 76 3.13 7.32 -7.10
C CYS A 76 1.65 7.75 -7.19
N SER A 77 1.07 8.38 -6.15
CA SER A 77 -0.31 8.90 -6.26
C SER A 77 -0.39 10.24 -7.00
N VAL A 78 -1.62 10.61 -7.36
CA VAL A 78 -1.98 11.94 -7.85
C VAL A 78 -2.58 12.75 -6.71
N VAL A 79 -2.08 13.96 -6.49
CA VAL A 79 -2.44 14.82 -5.35
C VAL A 79 -2.69 16.24 -5.84
N PRO A 80 -3.71 16.97 -5.33
CA PRO A 80 -3.90 18.36 -5.67
C PRO A 80 -2.73 19.23 -5.17
N ASP A 81 -2.32 20.22 -5.95
CA ASP A 81 -1.16 21.09 -5.68
C ASP A 81 -1.33 21.96 -4.44
N ASN A 82 -2.59 22.25 -4.06
CA ASN A 82 -2.95 23.01 -2.87
C ASN A 82 -3.28 22.12 -1.65
N ALA A 83 -2.96 20.81 -1.70
CA ALA A 83 -3.12 19.94 -0.55
C ALA A 83 -2.07 20.23 0.53
N VAL A 84 -2.53 20.55 1.73
CA VAL A 84 -1.66 20.78 2.90
C VAL A 84 -1.49 19.54 3.77
N MET A 85 -2.40 18.57 3.65
CA MET A 85 -2.34 17.27 4.33
C MET A 85 -3.03 16.19 3.51
N VAL A 86 -2.52 14.97 3.64
CA VAL A 86 -3.17 13.75 3.14
C VAL A 86 -3.38 12.82 4.33
N LEU A 87 -4.64 12.50 4.63
CA LEU A 87 -5.00 11.65 5.76
C LEU A 87 -5.50 10.30 5.27
N ASN A 88 -5.11 9.23 5.95
CA ASN A 88 -5.72 7.92 5.74
C ASN A 88 -7.17 7.97 6.23
N TYR A 89 -8.13 7.75 5.33
CA TYR A 89 -9.54 7.79 5.66
C TYR A 89 -10.12 6.39 5.89
N GLY A 90 -9.68 5.42 5.13
CA GLY A 90 -10.14 4.03 5.23
C GLY A 90 -9.81 3.20 4.00
N SER A 91 -10.46 2.05 3.92
CA SER A 91 -10.40 1.15 2.78
C SER A 91 -11.78 0.52 2.55
N ASP A 92 -12.22 0.41 1.28
CA ASP A 92 -13.47 -0.25 0.93
C ASP A 92 -13.28 -1.74 0.72
N LYS A 93 -12.18 -2.14 0.10
CA LYS A 93 -11.84 -3.53 -0.19
C LYS A 93 -10.38 -3.78 0.07
N VAL A 94 -10.08 -4.92 0.69
CA VAL A 94 -8.73 -5.44 0.84
C VAL A 94 -8.79 -6.96 0.62
N ARG A 95 -7.90 -7.47 -0.22
CA ARG A 95 -7.71 -8.91 -0.44
C ARG A 95 -6.22 -9.24 -0.46
N PHE A 96 -5.80 -10.08 0.47
CA PHE A 96 -4.49 -10.71 0.46
C PHE A 96 -4.55 -11.93 -0.45
N LEU A 97 -3.74 -11.94 -1.50
CA LEU A 97 -3.85 -12.91 -2.58
C LEU A 97 -2.77 -14.00 -2.50
N GLN A 98 -1.59 -13.63 -2.01
CA GLN A 98 -0.51 -14.58 -1.70
C GLN A 98 0.42 -14.02 -0.62
N PRO A 99 1.11 -14.90 0.14
CA PRO A 99 2.08 -14.48 1.14
C PRO A 99 3.30 -13.83 0.48
N VAL A 100 3.88 -12.85 1.15
CA VAL A 100 5.17 -12.27 0.81
C VAL A 100 6.23 -12.98 1.64
N LEU A 101 7.08 -13.78 1.00
CA LEU A 101 8.19 -14.46 1.68
C LEU A 101 9.24 -13.44 2.15
N VAL A 102 9.95 -13.77 3.22
CA VAL A 102 11.13 -13.02 3.64
C VAL A 102 12.11 -12.87 2.47
N ASN A 103 12.77 -11.71 2.40
CA ASN A 103 13.70 -11.32 1.32
C ASN A 103 13.05 -11.11 -0.06
N SER A 104 11.72 -11.11 -0.16
CA SER A 104 11.06 -10.64 -1.38
C SER A 104 11.11 -9.11 -1.46
N GLU A 105 11.01 -8.58 -2.68
CA GLU A 105 10.81 -7.16 -2.94
C GLU A 105 9.37 -6.92 -3.40
N VAL A 106 8.75 -5.88 -2.86
CA VAL A 106 7.37 -5.47 -3.23
C VAL A 106 7.33 -4.04 -3.70
N ARG A 107 6.34 -3.70 -4.54
CA ARG A 107 6.06 -2.31 -4.95
C ARG A 107 4.58 -2.08 -5.13
N GLY A 108 4.16 -0.83 -5.07
CA GLY A 108 2.80 -0.40 -5.33
C GLY A 108 2.59 0.07 -6.77
N ARG A 109 1.45 -0.31 -7.35
CA ARG A 109 0.91 0.29 -8.57
C ARG A 109 -0.44 0.89 -8.23
N VAL A 110 -0.59 2.19 -8.51
CA VAL A 110 -1.75 2.98 -8.11
C VAL A 110 -2.57 3.37 -9.33
N THR A 111 -3.88 3.27 -9.23
CA THR A 111 -4.83 3.83 -10.19
C THR A 111 -5.80 4.73 -9.45
N PHE A 112 -5.83 6.02 -9.81
CA PHE A 112 -6.76 6.98 -9.24
C PHE A 112 -8.17 6.71 -9.75
N LYS A 113 -9.14 6.46 -8.85
CA LYS A 113 -10.48 5.98 -9.23
C LYS A 113 -11.56 7.04 -9.09
N GLU A 114 -11.55 7.76 -8.01
CA GLU A 114 -12.61 8.73 -7.68
C GLU A 114 -12.04 9.89 -6.88
N VAL A 115 -12.65 11.06 -7.02
CA VAL A 115 -12.49 12.19 -6.12
C VAL A 115 -13.77 12.99 -6.03
N HIS A 116 -14.16 13.38 -4.84
CA HIS A 116 -15.28 14.29 -4.62
C HIS A 116 -15.08 15.13 -3.36
N GLU A 117 -15.64 16.30 -3.36
CA GLU A 117 -15.65 17.15 -2.18
C GLU A 117 -16.66 16.61 -1.15
N LYS A 118 -16.16 16.22 0.02
CA LYS A 118 -16.97 15.73 1.14
C LYS A 118 -17.46 16.87 2.05
N ALA A 119 -16.65 17.91 2.17
CA ALA A 119 -16.94 19.14 2.88
C ALA A 119 -15.99 20.24 2.35
N PRO A 120 -16.28 21.54 2.58
CA PRO A 120 -15.39 22.60 2.13
C PRO A 120 -13.93 22.38 2.55
N GLY A 121 -13.04 22.38 1.56
CA GLY A 121 -11.61 22.10 1.75
C GLY A 121 -11.23 20.65 2.06
N ARG A 122 -12.15 19.69 1.88
CA ARG A 122 -11.94 18.26 2.14
C ARG A 122 -12.34 17.41 0.95
N LEU A 123 -11.37 16.92 0.22
CA LEU A 123 -11.60 16.05 -0.93
C LEU A 123 -11.33 14.58 -0.53
N LEU A 124 -12.35 13.76 -0.70
CA LEU A 124 -12.20 12.31 -0.53
C LEU A 124 -11.81 11.70 -1.87
N ALA A 125 -10.65 11.07 -1.90
CA ALA A 125 -10.13 10.35 -3.06
C ALA A 125 -10.12 8.85 -2.81
N LYS A 126 -10.39 8.07 -3.86
CA LYS A 126 -10.25 6.62 -3.88
C LYS A 126 -9.14 6.22 -4.85
N ASN A 127 -8.24 5.39 -4.39
CA ASN A 127 -7.20 4.77 -5.18
C ASN A 127 -7.35 3.25 -5.15
N GLU A 128 -7.29 2.62 -6.31
CA GLU A 128 -7.05 1.19 -6.42
C GLU A 128 -5.55 0.93 -6.36
N ILE A 129 -5.13 -0.02 -5.53
CA ILE A 129 -3.72 -0.36 -5.32
C ILE A 129 -3.51 -1.84 -5.52
N VAL A 130 -2.49 -2.16 -6.31
CA VAL A 130 -1.95 -3.50 -6.48
C VAL A 130 -0.54 -3.51 -5.89
N VAL A 131 -0.29 -4.36 -4.90
CA VAL A 131 1.05 -4.58 -4.36
C VAL A 131 1.65 -5.79 -5.06
N GLU A 132 2.61 -5.53 -5.94
CA GLU A 132 3.30 -6.53 -6.74
C GLU A 132 4.46 -7.15 -5.93
N ILE A 133 4.76 -8.43 -6.19
CA ILE A 133 5.97 -9.11 -5.70
C ILE A 133 6.90 -9.32 -6.90
N LYS A 134 8.15 -8.96 -6.75
CA LYS A 134 9.15 -9.06 -7.83
C LYS A 134 9.34 -10.51 -8.26
N GLY A 135 9.17 -10.75 -9.56
CA GLY A 135 9.28 -12.08 -10.15
C GLY A 135 8.02 -12.94 -10.09
N GLU A 136 6.93 -12.44 -9.47
CA GLU A 136 5.67 -13.14 -9.36
C GLU A 136 4.60 -12.51 -10.27
N GLU A 137 3.77 -13.34 -10.92
CA GLU A 137 2.64 -12.84 -11.71
C GLU A 137 1.46 -12.42 -10.81
N LYS A 138 1.26 -13.16 -9.71
CA LYS A 138 0.18 -12.88 -8.77
C LYS A 138 0.64 -11.85 -7.73
N PRO A 139 -0.11 -10.75 -7.53
CA PRO A 139 0.26 -9.75 -6.54
C PRO A 139 0.05 -10.25 -5.10
N ALA A 140 0.74 -9.61 -4.14
CA ALA A 140 0.56 -9.87 -2.72
C ALA A 140 -0.84 -9.48 -2.25
N LEU A 141 -1.30 -8.30 -2.64
CA LEU A 141 -2.63 -7.79 -2.30
C LEU A 141 -3.16 -6.83 -3.35
N VAL A 142 -4.48 -6.66 -3.33
CA VAL A 142 -5.21 -5.59 -4.00
C VAL A 142 -6.10 -4.89 -2.98
N ALA A 143 -6.22 -3.56 -3.08
CA ALA A 143 -7.02 -2.77 -2.16
C ALA A 143 -7.63 -1.54 -2.83
N GLU A 144 -8.80 -1.09 -2.34
CA GLU A 144 -9.36 0.23 -2.61
C GLU A 144 -9.13 1.09 -1.36
N ILE A 145 -8.28 2.10 -1.46
CA ILE A 145 -7.86 2.96 -0.36
C ILE A 145 -8.50 4.33 -0.48
N LEU A 146 -9.01 4.81 0.63
CA LEU A 146 -9.62 6.13 0.75
C LEU A 146 -8.64 7.08 1.43
N SER A 147 -8.32 8.18 0.76
CA SER A 147 -7.49 9.26 1.27
C SER A 147 -8.28 10.56 1.34
N MET A 148 -8.08 11.32 2.40
CA MET A 148 -8.67 12.65 2.53
C MET A 148 -7.60 13.70 2.28
N PHE A 149 -7.75 14.47 1.21
CA PHE A 149 -6.94 15.65 0.97
C PHE A 149 -7.54 16.85 1.70
N ILE A 150 -6.75 17.52 2.51
CA ILE A 150 -7.08 18.80 3.10
C ILE A 150 -6.46 19.86 2.20
N VAL A 151 -7.27 20.71 1.58
CA VAL A 151 -6.86 21.76 0.64
C VAL A 151 -7.14 23.15 1.19
N GLN A 152 -6.33 24.14 0.78
CA GLN A 152 -6.48 25.55 1.13
C GLN A 152 -6.68 26.42 -0.10
#